data_1f328299aef1c5171d47b6f3c79dd3fb
#
_entry.id   1f328299aef1c5171d47b6f3c79dd3fb
#
_cell.length_a   1.000
_cell.length_b   1.000
_cell.length_c   1.000
_cell.angle_alpha   90.00
_cell.angle_beta   90.00
_cell.angle_gamma   90.00
#
_symmetry.space_group_name_H-M   'P 1'
#
loop_
_entity.id
_entity.type
_entity.pdbx_description
1 polymer ?
#
loop_
_entity_poly.entity_id
_entity_poly.type
_entity_poly.pdbx_seq_one_letter_code
_entity_poly.pdbx_strand_id
1 'polypeptide(L)'
;MTGKRALYRRKPCTETPCSVLYLVGIYRYYYAQSVVGYEYRRADFYPYTKAYLETANYLKWYMKKEADLGNMDCKNRLFLPMCYLYRNCVELSLKTIWFEEIGEDFQVKCKLMLDKKHSIEGLWKKIKPYVLEYSKDTDQPEYIGVIEDYCMQVHKIDSDSNKFRYPMANTMQVYFSQNKRFDFMHMGDFFEALNNILDGIDSEFNYVNEMKAEMEAEYYSELMAEQSYYW
;
A
#
# COMPACT_ATOMS: atom_id res chain seq x y z
N MET A 1 -16.60 -1.75 53.90
CA MET A 1 -16.90 -0.88 52.73
C MET A 1 -16.53 -1.63 51.48
N THR A 2 -17.52 -2.23 50.84
CA THR A 2 -17.37 -3.12 49.68
C THR A 2 -17.60 -2.30 48.40
N GLY A 3 -16.50 -1.95 47.72
CA GLY A 3 -16.56 -1.27 46.42
C GLY A 3 -17.01 -2.22 45.33
N LYS A 4 -18.24 -2.08 44.86
CA LYS A 4 -18.76 -2.77 43.67
C LYS A 4 -18.03 -2.25 42.43
N ARG A 5 -17.18 -3.04 41.81
CA ARG A 5 -16.64 -2.80 40.48
C ARG A 5 -17.73 -3.05 39.45
N ALA A 6 -18.06 -2.02 38.69
CA ALA A 6 -19.02 -2.09 37.61
C ALA A 6 -18.43 -3.01 36.49
N LEU A 7 -19.08 -4.15 36.32
CA LEU A 7 -18.85 -5.04 35.17
C LEU A 7 -19.45 -4.38 33.93
N TYR A 8 -18.60 -3.83 33.08
CA TYR A 8 -19.00 -3.37 31.76
C TYR A 8 -19.34 -4.60 30.90
N ARG A 9 -20.64 -4.96 30.90
CA ARG A 9 -21.17 -5.95 29.93
C ARG A 9 -21.17 -5.31 28.54
N ARG A 10 -20.20 -5.67 27.72
CA ARG A 10 -20.27 -5.39 26.27
C ARG A 10 -21.38 -6.25 25.66
N LYS A 11 -22.22 -5.63 24.84
CA LYS A 11 -23.12 -6.36 23.95
C LYS A 11 -22.25 -7.22 23.01
N PRO A 12 -22.58 -8.50 22.78
CA PRO A 12 -21.85 -9.31 21.84
C PRO A 12 -22.02 -8.71 20.43
N CYS A 13 -20.91 -8.59 19.71
CA CYS A 13 -20.91 -8.26 18.29
C CYS A 13 -21.63 -9.39 17.57
N THR A 14 -22.82 -9.14 17.00
CA THR A 14 -23.68 -10.16 16.42
C THR A 14 -23.36 -10.51 14.97
N GLU A 15 -22.29 -9.97 14.41
CA GLU A 15 -21.92 -10.23 13.02
C GLU A 15 -20.47 -10.74 12.94
N THR A 16 -20.36 -12.02 12.61
CA THR A 16 -19.18 -12.86 12.35
C THR A 16 -18.47 -13.45 13.56
N PRO A 17 -18.08 -14.72 13.49
CA PRO A 17 -17.43 -15.42 14.61
C PRO A 17 -15.98 -14.99 14.75
N CYS A 18 -15.73 -13.94 15.52
CA CYS A 18 -14.43 -13.65 16.12
C CYS A 18 -14.13 -14.61 17.29
N SER A 19 -14.71 -15.83 17.23
CA SER A 19 -14.71 -16.80 18.32
C SER A 19 -13.46 -17.68 18.38
N VAL A 20 -12.47 -17.48 17.51
CA VAL A 20 -11.30 -18.37 17.45
C VAL A 20 -10.11 -17.85 18.29
N LEU A 21 -10.18 -16.67 18.87
CA LEU A 21 -9.06 -16.08 19.65
C LEU A 21 -9.38 -15.77 21.11
N TYR A 22 -10.33 -16.50 21.72
CA TYR A 22 -10.48 -16.49 23.17
C TYR A 22 -9.57 -17.53 23.84
N LEU A 23 -8.29 -17.24 23.94
CA LEU A 23 -7.37 -17.98 24.79
C LEU A 23 -6.92 -17.13 25.96
N VAL A 24 -7.60 -17.37 27.09
CA VAL A 24 -7.14 -17.38 28.48
C VAL A 24 -6.13 -16.30 28.91
N GLY A 25 -6.57 -15.40 29.77
CA GLY A 25 -5.68 -14.59 30.61
C GLY A 25 -6.18 -13.17 30.90
N ILE A 26 -6.74 -13.05 32.03
CA ILE A 26 -7.36 -11.87 32.64
C ILE A 26 -6.33 -10.74 32.83
N TYR A 27 -6.62 -9.51 32.45
CA TYR A 27 -5.97 -8.23 32.81
C TYR A 27 -4.85 -7.61 31.94
N ARG A 28 -4.29 -8.25 30.95
CA ARG A 28 -3.30 -7.61 30.05
C ARG A 28 -3.82 -7.29 28.63
N TYR A 29 -5.09 -7.51 28.34
CA TYR A 29 -5.61 -7.60 26.97
C TYR A 29 -6.15 -6.34 26.34
N TYR A 30 -6.34 -5.23 27.06
CA TYR A 30 -6.86 -4.01 26.45
C TYR A 30 -5.90 -3.37 25.41
N TYR A 31 -4.60 -3.63 25.54
CA TYR A 31 -3.57 -3.13 24.63
C TYR A 31 -3.22 -4.09 23.48
N ALA A 32 -3.79 -5.28 23.48
CA ALA A 32 -3.49 -6.30 22.47
C ALA A 32 -4.63 -6.54 21.46
N GLN A 33 -5.69 -5.73 21.50
CA GLN A 33 -6.80 -5.82 20.56
C GLN A 33 -6.56 -4.86 19.41
N SER A 34 -6.44 -5.40 18.18
CA SER A 34 -6.47 -4.61 16.97
C SER A 34 -7.92 -4.35 16.55
N VAL A 35 -8.24 -3.11 16.23
CA VAL A 35 -9.53 -2.73 15.64
C VAL A 35 -9.32 -2.63 14.14
N VAL A 36 -9.93 -3.56 13.40
CA VAL A 36 -9.88 -3.57 11.93
C VAL A 36 -11.10 -2.81 11.41
N GLY A 37 -10.90 -1.94 10.42
CA GLY A 37 -11.98 -1.17 9.77
C GLY A 37 -12.36 0.12 10.47
N TYR A 38 -11.70 0.50 11.58
CA TYR A 38 -12.01 1.75 12.26
C TYR A 38 -11.53 2.98 11.46
N GLU A 39 -10.35 2.90 10.90
CA GLU A 39 -9.75 3.96 10.06
C GLU A 39 -10.09 3.79 8.58
N TYR A 40 -10.47 2.58 8.16
CA TYR A 40 -10.70 2.20 6.76
C TYR A 40 -12.19 2.15 6.42
N ARG A 41 -12.92 3.25 6.68
CA ARG A 41 -14.37 3.33 6.40
C ARG A 41 -14.71 3.39 4.91
N ARG A 42 -13.72 3.65 4.05
CA ARG A 42 -13.83 3.66 2.58
C ARG A 42 -12.94 2.56 2.02
N ALA A 43 -13.21 2.13 0.81
CA ALA A 43 -12.33 1.24 0.05
C ALA A 43 -11.10 2.03 -0.44
N ASP A 44 -10.26 2.41 0.50
CA ASP A 44 -9.11 3.27 0.35
C ASP A 44 -7.86 2.40 0.48
N PHE A 45 -6.98 2.46 -0.50
CA PHE A 45 -5.75 1.68 -0.53
C PHE A 45 -4.62 2.33 0.28
N TYR A 46 -4.65 3.65 0.43
CA TYR A 46 -3.56 4.41 1.03
C TYR A 46 -3.21 3.98 2.46
N PRO A 47 -4.16 3.82 3.42
CA PRO A 47 -3.84 3.35 4.76
C PRO A 47 -3.22 1.95 4.79
N TYR A 48 -3.66 1.07 3.88
CA TYR A 48 -3.05 -0.26 3.74
C TYR A 48 -1.61 -0.17 3.25
N THR A 49 -1.35 0.72 2.27
CA THR A 49 0.00 0.99 1.75
C THR A 49 0.94 1.40 2.88
N LYS A 50 0.52 2.36 3.71
CA LYS A 50 1.32 2.83 4.86
C LYS A 50 1.56 1.73 5.89
N ALA A 51 0.54 0.95 6.24
CA ALA A 51 0.67 -0.15 7.21
C ALA A 51 1.65 -1.24 6.73
N TYR A 52 1.61 -1.60 5.44
CA TYR A 52 2.55 -2.55 4.85
C TYR A 52 3.98 -1.99 4.82
N LEU A 53 4.16 -0.72 4.47
CA LEU A 53 5.46 -0.05 4.45
C LEU A 53 6.10 0.00 5.85
N GLU A 54 5.35 0.45 6.84
CA GLU A 54 5.81 0.49 8.24
C GLU A 54 6.22 -0.89 8.74
N THR A 55 5.41 -1.90 8.46
CA THR A 55 5.72 -3.29 8.86
C THR A 55 6.97 -3.81 8.18
N ALA A 56 7.15 -3.54 6.87
CA ALA A 56 8.34 -3.93 6.13
C ALA A 56 9.59 -3.24 6.67
N ASN A 57 9.51 -1.93 6.95
CA ASN A 57 10.60 -1.15 7.54
C ASN A 57 10.97 -1.64 8.96
N TYR A 58 9.96 -2.01 9.75
CA TYR A 58 10.20 -2.61 11.06
C TYR A 58 10.95 -3.94 10.93
N LEU A 59 10.57 -4.81 10.00
CA LEU A 59 11.29 -6.06 9.76
C LEU A 59 12.74 -5.81 9.31
N LYS A 60 12.97 -4.84 8.39
CA LYS A 60 14.33 -4.44 7.96
C LYS A 60 15.18 -3.99 9.15
N TRP A 61 14.63 -3.11 9.98
CA TRP A 61 15.30 -2.63 11.18
C TRP A 61 15.59 -3.77 12.17
N TYR A 62 14.61 -4.63 12.43
CA TYR A 62 14.74 -5.75 13.34
C TYR A 62 15.80 -6.75 12.87
N MET A 63 15.80 -7.09 11.59
CA MET A 63 16.81 -7.97 10.98
C MET A 63 18.22 -7.39 11.11
N LYS A 64 18.38 -6.08 10.89
CA LYS A 64 19.65 -5.39 11.09
C LYS A 64 20.10 -5.48 12.54
N LYS A 65 19.24 -5.15 13.48
CA LYS A 65 19.53 -5.22 14.92
C LYS A 65 19.97 -6.62 15.36
N GLU A 66 19.26 -7.66 14.93
CA GLU A 66 19.60 -9.06 15.24
C GLU A 66 20.93 -9.48 14.59
N ALA A 67 21.20 -9.04 13.35
CA ALA A 67 22.46 -9.31 12.69
C ALA A 67 23.65 -8.65 13.42
N ASP A 68 23.49 -7.42 13.90
CA ASP A 68 24.49 -6.70 14.71
C ASP A 68 24.78 -7.43 16.04
N LEU A 69 23.80 -8.18 16.58
CA LEU A 69 23.94 -9.04 17.74
C LEU A 69 24.48 -10.46 17.44
N GLY A 70 24.79 -10.74 16.17
CA GLY A 70 25.30 -12.05 15.72
C GLY A 70 24.21 -13.09 15.42
N ASN A 71 22.94 -12.77 15.52
CA ASN A 71 21.83 -13.66 15.18
C ASN A 71 21.56 -13.64 13.65
N MET A 72 22.35 -14.40 12.91
CA MET A 72 22.29 -14.43 11.46
C MET A 72 21.09 -15.21 10.90
N ASP A 73 20.46 -16.08 11.67
CA ASP A 73 19.28 -16.85 11.23
C ASP A 73 18.04 -15.99 11.06
N CYS A 74 17.95 -14.90 11.83
CA CYS A 74 16.83 -13.96 11.76
C CYS A 74 16.64 -13.41 10.34
N LYS A 75 17.73 -12.98 9.68
CA LYS A 75 17.68 -12.45 8.32
C LYS A 75 17.17 -13.47 7.30
N ASN A 76 17.56 -14.73 7.41
CA ASN A 76 17.14 -15.77 6.48
C ASN A 76 15.64 -16.08 6.60
N ARG A 77 15.10 -16.03 7.82
CA ARG A 77 13.66 -16.29 8.08
C ARG A 77 12.75 -15.15 7.70
N LEU A 78 13.19 -13.90 7.89
CA LEU A 78 12.34 -12.71 7.71
C LEU A 78 12.53 -12.04 6.36
N PHE A 79 13.53 -12.42 5.57
CA PHE A 79 13.81 -11.79 4.28
C PHE A 79 12.64 -11.86 3.30
N LEU A 80 12.10 -13.06 3.04
CA LEU A 80 10.99 -13.23 2.10
C LEU A 80 9.70 -12.54 2.59
N PRO A 81 9.29 -12.66 3.87
CA PRO A 81 8.19 -11.86 4.42
C PRO A 81 8.38 -10.35 4.23
N MET A 82 9.57 -9.81 4.51
CA MET A 82 9.89 -8.40 4.29
C MET A 82 9.73 -8.02 2.82
N CYS A 83 10.30 -8.79 1.90
CA CYS A 83 10.17 -8.54 0.46
C CYS A 83 8.73 -8.59 -0.02
N TYR A 84 7.93 -9.52 0.51
CA TYR A 84 6.51 -9.59 0.21
C TYR A 84 5.77 -8.32 0.63
N LEU A 85 6.00 -7.84 1.85
CA LEU A 85 5.35 -6.64 2.36
C LEU A 85 5.72 -5.40 1.53
N TYR A 86 6.99 -5.21 1.22
CA TYR A 86 7.44 -4.13 0.35
C TYR A 86 6.84 -4.22 -1.07
N ARG A 87 6.88 -5.41 -1.66
CA ARG A 87 6.28 -5.61 -2.99
C ARG A 87 4.79 -5.32 -2.99
N ASN A 88 4.08 -5.76 -1.94
CA ASN A 88 2.66 -5.50 -1.81
C ASN A 88 2.37 -4.00 -1.61
N CYS A 89 3.22 -3.29 -0.88
CA CYS A 89 3.17 -1.85 -0.74
C CYS A 89 3.24 -1.15 -2.11
N VAL A 90 4.23 -1.50 -2.96
CA VAL A 90 4.35 -0.94 -4.33
C VAL A 90 3.08 -1.20 -5.16
N GLU A 91 2.54 -2.42 -5.08
CA GLU A 91 1.29 -2.75 -5.78
C GLU A 91 0.13 -1.88 -5.30
N LEU A 92 -0.01 -1.70 -3.99
CA LEU A 92 -1.06 -0.88 -3.40
C LEU A 92 -0.87 0.61 -3.74
N SER A 93 0.35 1.15 -3.70
CA SER A 93 0.63 2.54 -4.11
C SER A 93 0.19 2.81 -5.56
N LEU A 94 0.50 1.90 -6.48
CA LEU A 94 0.02 2.02 -7.86
C LEU A 94 -1.51 1.93 -7.95
N LYS A 95 -2.14 1.13 -7.11
CA LYS A 95 -3.60 1.04 -7.05
C LYS A 95 -4.24 2.28 -6.45
N THR A 96 -3.63 2.90 -5.44
CA THR A 96 -4.05 4.20 -4.90
C THR A 96 -4.10 5.23 -6.01
N ILE A 97 -2.99 5.45 -6.70
CA ILE A 97 -2.91 6.41 -7.82
C ILE A 97 -4.00 6.11 -8.87
N TRP A 98 -4.19 4.85 -9.24
CA TRP A 98 -5.19 4.49 -10.24
C TRP A 98 -6.63 4.72 -9.80
N PHE A 99 -6.96 4.35 -8.57
CA PHE A 99 -8.34 4.43 -8.08
C PHE A 99 -8.74 5.79 -7.57
N GLU A 100 -7.84 6.46 -6.90
CA GLU A 100 -8.14 7.67 -6.15
C GLU A 100 -7.85 8.92 -6.98
N GLU A 101 -6.74 8.93 -7.71
CA GLU A 101 -6.23 10.15 -8.34
C GLU A 101 -6.57 10.27 -9.83
N ILE A 102 -6.65 9.16 -10.57
CA ILE A 102 -6.94 9.21 -12.00
C ILE A 102 -8.45 9.31 -12.24
N GLY A 103 -8.88 10.31 -13.02
CA GLY A 103 -10.27 10.65 -13.30
C GLY A 103 -11.01 9.73 -14.29
N GLU A 104 -10.70 8.43 -14.29
CA GLU A 104 -11.36 7.44 -15.14
C GLU A 104 -12.70 6.95 -14.56
N ASP A 105 -13.58 6.45 -15.43
CA ASP A 105 -14.83 5.82 -15.02
C ASP A 105 -14.58 4.61 -14.10
N PHE A 106 -15.42 4.45 -13.08
CA PHE A 106 -15.29 3.38 -12.09
C PHE A 106 -15.28 1.99 -12.71
N GLN A 107 -16.05 1.74 -13.78
CA GLN A 107 -16.05 0.44 -14.47
C GLN A 107 -14.72 0.19 -15.18
N VAL A 108 -14.11 1.23 -15.76
CA VAL A 108 -12.77 1.17 -16.39
C VAL A 108 -11.72 0.86 -15.33
N LYS A 109 -11.79 1.51 -14.16
CA LYS A 109 -10.90 1.27 -13.02
C LYS A 109 -10.99 -0.20 -12.54
N CYS A 110 -12.21 -0.70 -12.33
CA CYS A 110 -12.44 -2.09 -11.91
C CYS A 110 -11.94 -3.10 -12.95
N LYS A 111 -12.19 -2.86 -14.23
CA LYS A 111 -11.74 -3.74 -15.31
C LYS A 111 -10.22 -3.89 -15.31
N LEU A 112 -9.49 -2.79 -15.18
CA LEU A 112 -8.03 -2.84 -15.09
C LEU A 112 -7.55 -3.73 -13.93
N MET A 113 -8.20 -3.62 -12.77
CA MET A 113 -7.85 -4.42 -11.59
C MET A 113 -8.04 -5.92 -11.83
N LEU A 114 -9.12 -6.28 -12.51
CA LEU A 114 -9.39 -7.68 -12.88
C LEU A 114 -8.38 -8.20 -13.90
N ASP A 115 -8.00 -7.37 -14.88
CA ASP A 115 -7.09 -7.75 -15.97
C ASP A 115 -5.64 -7.84 -15.50
N LYS A 116 -5.18 -6.89 -14.69
CA LYS A 116 -3.76 -6.78 -14.27
C LYS A 116 -3.48 -7.43 -12.93
N LYS A 117 -4.50 -7.63 -12.09
CA LYS A 117 -4.42 -8.32 -10.78
C LYS A 117 -3.23 -7.82 -9.94
N HIS A 118 -2.12 -8.57 -9.96
CA HIS A 118 -0.91 -8.32 -9.21
C HIS A 118 0.29 -7.88 -10.08
N SER A 119 0.07 -7.57 -11.36
CA SER A 119 1.16 -7.20 -12.28
C SER A 119 1.58 -5.74 -12.07
N ILE A 120 2.67 -5.51 -11.36
CA ILE A 120 3.26 -4.18 -11.16
C ILE A 120 3.59 -3.51 -12.51
N GLU A 121 4.20 -4.25 -13.45
CA GLU A 121 4.45 -3.77 -14.80
C GLU A 121 3.17 -3.35 -15.51
N GLY A 122 2.13 -4.19 -15.42
CA GLY A 122 0.84 -3.92 -16.07
C GLY A 122 0.12 -2.70 -15.48
N LEU A 123 0.21 -2.50 -14.17
CA LEU A 123 -0.32 -1.31 -13.48
C LEU A 123 0.47 -0.07 -13.89
N TRP A 124 1.80 -0.12 -13.81
CA TRP A 124 2.65 1.02 -14.18
C TRP A 124 2.45 1.46 -15.64
N LYS A 125 2.45 0.53 -16.58
CA LYS A 125 2.20 0.84 -18.00
C LYS A 125 0.87 1.58 -18.23
N LYS A 126 -0.11 1.34 -17.40
CA LYS A 126 -1.41 2.01 -17.51
C LYS A 126 -1.40 3.40 -16.85
N ILE A 127 -0.69 3.56 -15.73
CA ILE A 127 -0.60 4.82 -14.98
C ILE A 127 0.36 5.81 -15.65
N LYS A 128 1.46 5.32 -16.21
CA LYS A 128 2.53 6.13 -16.81
C LYS A 128 2.05 7.25 -17.75
N PRO A 129 1.08 7.05 -18.68
CA PRO A 129 0.60 8.13 -19.55
C PRO A 129 0.02 9.31 -18.77
N TYR A 130 -0.68 9.05 -17.68
CA TYR A 130 -1.26 10.09 -16.83
C TYR A 130 -0.16 10.85 -16.07
N VAL A 131 0.83 10.12 -15.51
CA VAL A 131 1.99 10.75 -14.87
C VAL A 131 2.73 11.67 -15.84
N LEU A 132 2.95 11.21 -17.08
CA LEU A 132 3.56 12.02 -18.15
C LEU A 132 2.73 13.26 -18.50
N GLU A 133 1.41 13.16 -18.47
CA GLU A 133 0.52 14.28 -18.73
C GLU A 133 0.60 15.33 -17.62
N TYR A 134 0.58 14.92 -16.36
CA TYR A 134 0.69 15.82 -15.21
C TYR A 134 2.08 16.46 -15.09
N SER A 135 3.13 15.79 -15.51
CA SER A 135 4.50 16.29 -15.46
C SER A 135 4.96 17.10 -16.68
N LYS A 136 4.06 17.40 -17.64
CA LYS A 136 4.42 18.15 -18.86
C LYS A 136 4.99 19.55 -18.59
N ASP A 137 4.57 20.16 -17.50
CA ASP A 137 4.99 21.50 -17.10
C ASP A 137 6.19 21.49 -16.13
N THR A 138 6.69 20.32 -15.78
CA THR A 138 7.85 20.15 -14.90
C THR A 138 9.04 19.61 -15.69
N ASP A 139 10.23 20.20 -15.49
CA ASP A 139 11.48 19.82 -16.17
C ASP A 139 12.04 18.43 -15.75
N GLN A 140 11.19 17.49 -15.31
CA GLN A 140 11.64 16.22 -14.71
C GLN A 140 11.11 14.94 -15.37
N PRO A 141 11.36 14.66 -16.65
CA PRO A 141 11.07 13.35 -17.25
C PRO A 141 12.00 12.23 -16.73
N GLU A 142 13.14 12.57 -16.10
CA GLU A 142 14.15 11.57 -15.68
C GLU A 142 13.64 10.62 -14.59
N TYR A 143 12.84 11.10 -13.63
CA TYR A 143 12.32 10.24 -12.56
C TYR A 143 11.36 9.16 -13.08
N ILE A 144 10.66 9.41 -14.19
CA ILE A 144 9.73 8.45 -14.80
C ILE A 144 10.47 7.21 -15.30
N GLY A 145 11.65 7.40 -15.90
CA GLY A 145 12.53 6.30 -16.31
C GLY A 145 13.00 5.48 -15.10
N VAL A 146 13.34 6.15 -14.01
CA VAL A 146 13.76 5.47 -12.75
C VAL A 146 12.63 4.63 -12.18
N ILE A 147 11.39 5.17 -12.13
CA ILE A 147 10.22 4.40 -11.65
C ILE A 147 9.96 3.19 -12.55
N GLU A 148 10.02 3.38 -13.87
CA GLU A 148 9.83 2.29 -14.81
C GLU A 148 10.84 1.17 -14.58
N ASP A 149 12.11 1.51 -14.47
CA ASP A 149 13.16 0.55 -14.17
C ASP A 149 12.94 -0.18 -12.85
N TYR A 150 12.52 0.52 -11.82
CA TYR A 150 12.21 -0.06 -10.51
C TYR A 150 11.00 -1.01 -10.58
N CYS A 151 9.91 -0.56 -11.20
CA CYS A 151 8.72 -1.39 -11.40
C CYS A 151 9.02 -2.65 -12.22
N MET A 152 9.85 -2.53 -13.26
CA MET A 152 10.27 -3.66 -14.10
C MET A 152 11.17 -4.63 -13.33
N GLN A 153 12.08 -4.14 -12.49
CA GLN A 153 12.92 -4.99 -11.65
C GLN A 153 12.08 -5.78 -10.63
N VAL A 154 11.14 -5.13 -9.95
CA VAL A 154 10.21 -5.79 -9.02
C VAL A 154 9.38 -6.83 -9.75
N HIS A 155 8.82 -6.49 -10.90
CA HIS A 155 8.03 -7.42 -11.73
C HIS A 155 8.86 -8.63 -12.18
N LYS A 156 10.12 -8.43 -12.58
CA LYS A 156 11.03 -9.52 -12.98
C LYS A 156 11.33 -10.48 -11.84
N ILE A 157 11.42 -9.97 -10.61
CA ILE A 157 11.66 -10.80 -9.42
C ILE A 157 10.41 -11.60 -9.07
N ASP A 158 9.25 -10.94 -8.99
CA ASP A 158 7.96 -11.54 -8.57
C ASP A 158 6.79 -10.95 -9.36
N SER A 159 6.53 -11.51 -10.54
CA SER A 159 5.57 -10.99 -11.52
C SER A 159 4.11 -11.03 -11.06
N ASP A 160 3.76 -12.02 -10.27
CA ASP A 160 2.38 -12.37 -9.89
C ASP A 160 2.16 -12.41 -8.37
N SER A 161 3.09 -11.86 -7.60
CA SER A 161 3.03 -11.80 -6.12
C SER A 161 3.06 -13.17 -5.44
N ASN A 162 3.68 -14.18 -6.06
CA ASN A 162 3.69 -15.54 -5.53
C ASN A 162 5.05 -15.97 -4.96
N LYS A 163 6.17 -15.48 -5.55
CA LYS A 163 7.50 -16.01 -5.22
C LYS A 163 7.96 -15.71 -3.80
N PHE A 164 7.53 -14.59 -3.23
CA PHE A 164 7.86 -14.24 -1.85
C PHE A 164 6.92 -14.90 -0.83
N ARG A 165 5.75 -15.40 -1.26
CA ARG A 165 4.74 -16.01 -0.39
C ARG A 165 4.83 -17.52 -0.35
N TYR A 166 5.18 -18.16 -1.46
CA TYR A 166 5.10 -19.60 -1.62
C TYR A 166 6.44 -20.16 -2.04
N PRO A 167 6.78 -21.39 -1.61
CA PRO A 167 8.05 -22.02 -1.99
C PRO A 167 8.05 -22.51 -3.45
N MET A 168 6.86 -22.73 -4.02
CA MET A 168 6.69 -23.29 -5.36
C MET A 168 5.46 -22.75 -6.07
N ALA A 169 5.46 -22.82 -7.38
CA ALA A 169 4.31 -22.53 -8.24
C ALA A 169 3.26 -23.64 -8.20
N ASN A 170 2.06 -23.38 -8.70
CA ASN A 170 1.01 -24.38 -8.86
C ASN A 170 1.44 -25.55 -9.78
N THR A 171 2.44 -25.34 -10.62
CA THR A 171 3.10 -26.36 -11.47
C THR A 171 4.10 -27.22 -10.71
N MET A 172 4.21 -27.08 -9.40
CA MET A 172 5.20 -27.73 -8.53
C MET A 172 6.66 -27.34 -8.81
N GLN A 173 6.89 -26.31 -9.61
CA GLN A 173 8.22 -25.75 -9.84
C GLN A 173 8.65 -24.88 -8.66
N VAL A 174 9.79 -25.17 -8.07
CA VAL A 174 10.38 -24.40 -6.96
C VAL A 174 10.88 -23.05 -7.46
N TYR A 175 10.47 -21.95 -6.82
CA TYR A 175 10.82 -20.59 -7.23
C TYR A 175 12.30 -20.26 -7.05
N PHE A 176 12.87 -20.66 -5.93
CA PHE A 176 14.30 -20.43 -5.62
C PHE A 176 15.06 -21.77 -5.55
N SER A 177 15.21 -22.41 -6.72
CA SER A 177 15.89 -23.70 -6.86
C SER A 177 17.41 -23.65 -6.70
N GLN A 178 17.99 -22.45 -6.74
CA GLN A 178 19.44 -22.23 -6.56
C GLN A 178 19.69 -21.30 -5.38
N ASN A 179 20.80 -21.47 -4.69
CA ASN A 179 21.24 -20.59 -3.64
C ASN A 179 21.50 -19.18 -4.20
N LYS A 180 20.57 -18.28 -4.03
CA LYS A 180 20.71 -16.85 -4.35
C LYS A 180 21.06 -16.09 -3.07
N ARG A 181 22.03 -15.19 -3.18
CA ARG A 181 22.36 -14.27 -2.08
C ARG A 181 21.73 -12.93 -2.38
N PHE A 182 21.03 -12.40 -1.40
CA PHE A 182 20.44 -11.07 -1.44
C PHE A 182 20.98 -10.24 -0.28
N ASP A 183 21.25 -8.99 -0.54
CA ASP A 183 21.48 -8.01 0.51
C ASP A 183 20.13 -7.44 0.94
N PHE A 184 19.73 -7.77 2.17
CA PHE A 184 18.41 -7.37 2.69
C PHE A 184 18.32 -5.87 2.96
N MET A 185 19.44 -5.21 3.31
CA MET A 185 19.47 -3.76 3.48
C MET A 185 19.28 -3.06 2.15
N HIS A 186 20.08 -3.43 1.15
CA HIS A 186 19.99 -2.86 -0.18
C HIS A 186 18.61 -3.10 -0.83
N MET A 187 18.05 -4.28 -0.64
CA MET A 187 16.71 -4.59 -1.12
C MET A 187 15.64 -3.73 -0.41
N GLY A 188 15.77 -3.56 0.89
CA GLY A 188 14.86 -2.69 1.64
C GLY A 188 14.95 -1.23 1.21
N ASP A 189 16.17 -0.70 1.06
CA ASP A 189 16.41 0.67 0.61
C ASP A 189 15.85 0.92 -0.81
N PHE A 190 16.00 -0.06 -1.70
CA PHE A 190 15.42 -0.04 -3.04
C PHE A 190 13.88 0.09 -3.03
N PHE A 191 13.21 -0.75 -2.24
CA PHE A 191 11.75 -0.70 -2.13
C PHE A 191 11.26 0.58 -1.46
N GLU A 192 11.96 1.05 -0.43
CA GLU A 192 11.64 2.27 0.29
C GLU A 192 11.77 3.49 -0.64
N ALA A 193 12.83 3.56 -1.45
CA ALA A 193 13.00 4.61 -2.45
C ALA A 193 11.86 4.60 -3.48
N LEU A 194 11.49 3.43 -4.02
CA LEU A 194 10.37 3.33 -4.97
C LEU A 194 9.04 3.76 -4.32
N ASN A 195 8.75 3.32 -3.10
CA ASN A 195 7.53 3.71 -2.41
C ASN A 195 7.48 5.22 -2.13
N ASN A 196 8.60 5.84 -1.76
CA ASN A 196 8.66 7.29 -1.55
C ASN A 196 8.40 8.08 -2.84
N ILE A 197 8.90 7.59 -3.99
CA ILE A 197 8.62 8.23 -5.28
C ILE A 197 7.13 8.09 -5.64
N LEU A 198 6.54 6.91 -5.46
CA LEU A 198 5.12 6.69 -5.73
C LEU A 198 4.21 7.52 -4.80
N ASP A 199 4.58 7.68 -3.54
CA ASP A 199 3.89 8.54 -2.58
C ASP A 199 3.97 10.03 -2.98
N GLY A 200 5.10 10.46 -3.54
CA GLY A 200 5.27 11.79 -4.12
C GLY A 200 4.34 12.03 -5.30
N ILE A 201 4.22 11.06 -6.21
CA ILE A 201 3.29 11.12 -7.34
C ILE A 201 1.85 11.19 -6.86
N ASP A 202 1.46 10.35 -5.93
CA ASP A 202 0.12 10.34 -5.33
C ASP A 202 -0.23 11.71 -4.74
N SER A 203 0.68 12.28 -3.97
CA SER A 203 0.53 13.61 -3.38
C SER A 203 0.42 14.73 -4.43
N GLU A 204 1.18 14.64 -5.53
CA GLU A 204 1.13 15.60 -6.63
C GLU A 204 -0.21 15.55 -7.36
N PHE A 205 -0.71 14.35 -7.66
CA PHE A 205 -2.03 14.18 -8.28
C PHE A 205 -3.15 14.71 -7.38
N ASN A 206 -3.11 14.38 -6.09
CA ASN A 206 -4.11 14.85 -5.13
C ASN A 206 -4.13 16.38 -5.10
N TYR A 207 -2.98 17.02 -5.00
CA TYR A 207 -2.86 18.48 -5.00
C TYR A 207 -3.48 19.10 -6.26
N VAL A 208 -3.15 18.56 -7.46
CA VAL A 208 -3.69 19.09 -8.72
C VAL A 208 -5.21 18.88 -8.83
N ASN A 209 -5.71 17.74 -8.35
CA ASN A 209 -7.14 17.45 -8.33
C ASN A 209 -7.90 18.39 -7.37
N GLU A 210 -7.35 18.68 -6.19
CA GLU A 210 -7.91 19.64 -5.24
C GLU A 210 -7.95 21.04 -5.85
N MET A 211 -6.87 21.51 -6.47
CA MET A 211 -6.82 22.80 -7.15
C MET A 211 -7.86 22.93 -8.27
N LYS A 212 -8.04 21.88 -9.08
CA LYS A 212 -9.08 21.85 -10.12
C LYS A 212 -10.48 21.95 -9.53
N ALA A 213 -10.75 21.21 -8.46
CA ALA A 213 -12.06 21.23 -7.80
C ALA A 213 -12.36 22.61 -7.18
N GLU A 214 -11.34 23.27 -6.60
CA GLU A 214 -11.49 24.64 -6.07
C GLU A 214 -11.80 25.65 -7.21
N MET A 215 -11.07 25.59 -8.30
CA MET A 215 -11.31 26.47 -9.46
C MET A 215 -12.70 26.25 -10.08
N GLU A 216 -13.15 25.01 -10.18
CA GLU A 216 -14.51 24.70 -10.66
C GLU A 216 -15.57 25.24 -9.70
N ALA A 217 -15.39 25.09 -8.40
CA ALA A 217 -16.32 25.60 -7.40
C ALA A 217 -16.42 27.15 -7.44
N GLU A 218 -15.28 27.83 -7.60
CA GLU A 218 -15.24 29.29 -7.76
C GLU A 218 -15.98 29.73 -9.02
N TYR A 219 -15.69 29.10 -10.16
CA TYR A 219 -16.37 29.38 -11.43
C TYR A 219 -17.90 29.21 -11.34
N TYR A 220 -18.37 28.11 -10.73
CA TYR A 220 -19.82 27.91 -10.52
C TYR A 220 -20.43 28.94 -9.57
N SER A 221 -19.70 29.36 -8.54
CA SER A 221 -20.13 30.41 -7.62
C SER A 221 -20.31 31.75 -8.34
N GLU A 222 -19.38 32.13 -9.21
CA GLU A 222 -19.47 33.34 -10.04
C GLU A 222 -20.65 33.30 -10.99
N LEU A 223 -20.85 32.17 -11.71
CA LEU A 223 -22.00 31.98 -12.62
C LEU A 223 -23.33 32.13 -11.89
N MET A 224 -23.47 31.57 -10.70
CA MET A 224 -24.69 31.68 -9.90
C MET A 224 -24.92 33.12 -9.41
N ALA A 225 -23.86 33.84 -9.07
CA ALA A 225 -23.95 35.25 -8.68
C ALA A 225 -24.43 36.13 -9.86
N GLU A 226 -23.87 35.93 -11.07
CA GLU A 226 -24.29 36.64 -12.27
C GLU A 226 -25.79 36.39 -12.60
N GLN A 227 -26.22 35.12 -12.54
CA GLN A 227 -27.63 34.78 -12.77
C GLN A 227 -28.57 35.42 -11.77
N SER A 228 -28.14 35.61 -10.52
CA SER A 228 -28.96 36.27 -9.49
C SER A 228 -29.21 37.77 -9.74
N TYR A 229 -28.39 38.42 -10.57
CA TYR A 229 -28.57 39.83 -10.95
C TYR A 229 -29.66 40.05 -12.03
N TYR A 230 -30.09 38.99 -12.71
CA TYR A 230 -31.10 39.08 -13.79
C TYR A 230 -32.51 38.72 -13.34
N TRP A 231 -32.74 38.43 -12.09
CA TRP A 231 -34.05 38.18 -11.46
C TRP A 231 -34.36 39.17 -10.34
#